data_8a698eaea4fda25c6ef86baf89ad7128
#
_entry.id   8a698eaea4fda25c6ef86baf89ad7128
#
_cell.length_a   1.000
_cell.length_b   1.000
_cell.length_c   1.000
_cell.angle_alpha   90.00
_cell.angle_beta   90.00
_cell.angle_gamma   90.00
#
_symmetry.space_group_name_H-M   'P 1'
#
loop_
_entity.id
_entity.type
_entity.pdbx_description
1 polymer ?
#
loop_
_entity_poly.entity_id
_entity_poly.type
_entity_poly.pdbx_seq_one_letter_code
_entity_poly.pdbx_strand_id
1 'polypeptide(L)'
;MHRRRFLHCTIALAAMAAAAPAALAQQGEIRIAHVYSKTGALEAYGKQTQAGLLMGLEYATGGSMAVNGKKLVVIEKDDQGKPDVGKSLLAAAYGDDKADIAVGPSSSGVALAMLPVAEEYKKILLVEPAVADAITGEKWNKYIFRTGRNSSQDAIANAVALDKPGTVIATLAQDYAFGRDGVKAFRDAIKKAKLVHEEYLPTNTTDFTAGAQRLIDKLKDQPGRKVIFIIWAGAGNPFKIADLDLKRYGIEIATGGNILPAMVAYKQFPGMEGASYYYFGMPKNPVNEWLVANHYKQFKSPPDFFTAGGMTAAIALVEALKKTGGETGTNKLIKAMEGMSFETPKGRMTFRPEDHQAMQSMYHFRIKVDKAFDWGVPELVREIKAEEMQIPIRNKR
;
A
#
# COMPACT_ATOMS: atom_id res chain seq x y z
N MET A 1 22.60 17.32 -101.43
CA MET A 1 23.64 17.35 -100.43
C MET A 1 23.00 17.58 -99.06
N HIS A 2 22.87 16.53 -98.25
CA HIS A 2 22.12 16.50 -97.03
C HIS A 2 23.07 16.45 -95.84
N ARG A 3 23.07 17.47 -94.96
CA ARG A 3 23.71 17.41 -93.64
C ARG A 3 22.75 16.98 -92.58
N ARG A 4 22.93 15.79 -92.03
CA ARG A 4 22.21 15.26 -90.82
C ARG A 4 22.82 15.86 -89.58
N ARG A 5 21.99 16.55 -88.75
CA ARG A 5 22.36 16.97 -87.43
C ARG A 5 21.98 15.85 -86.43
N PHE A 6 22.94 15.32 -85.66
CA PHE A 6 22.72 14.46 -84.58
C PHE A 6 22.34 15.25 -83.34
N LEU A 7 21.11 14.96 -82.81
CA LEU A 7 20.68 15.48 -81.52
C LEU A 7 21.17 14.51 -80.43
N HIS A 8 21.96 15.00 -79.48
CA HIS A 8 22.34 14.23 -78.29
C HIS A 8 21.27 14.47 -77.20
N CYS A 9 20.43 13.43 -76.90
CA CYS A 9 19.57 13.39 -75.73
C CYS A 9 20.38 12.95 -74.52
N THR A 10 20.64 13.85 -73.60
CA THR A 10 21.20 13.56 -72.27
C THR A 10 20.04 13.08 -71.37
N ILE A 11 20.02 11.81 -71.02
CA ILE A 11 19.07 11.24 -70.04
C ILE A 11 19.63 11.50 -68.65
N ALA A 12 18.97 12.42 -67.91
CA ALA A 12 19.24 12.63 -66.48
C ALA A 12 18.54 11.51 -65.68
N LEU A 13 19.34 10.61 -65.07
CA LEU A 13 18.87 9.64 -64.10
C LEU A 13 18.59 10.33 -62.79
N ALA A 14 17.30 10.58 -62.47
CA ALA A 14 16.88 11.02 -61.15
C ALA A 14 16.89 9.80 -60.21
N ALA A 15 17.83 9.73 -59.31
CA ALA A 15 17.87 8.77 -58.24
C ALA A 15 16.77 9.13 -57.20
N MET A 16 15.62 8.44 -57.24
CA MET A 16 14.64 8.42 -56.16
C MET A 16 15.24 7.64 -55.00
N ALA A 17 15.73 8.33 -53.97
CA ALA A 17 16.02 7.75 -52.67
C ALA A 17 14.67 7.35 -52.06
N ALA A 18 14.30 6.08 -52.13
CA ALA A 18 13.18 5.49 -51.38
C ALA A 18 13.55 5.59 -49.90
N ALA A 19 12.97 6.57 -49.19
CA ALA A 19 12.92 6.56 -47.74
C ALA A 19 12.11 5.35 -47.31
N ALA A 20 12.77 4.26 -46.96
CA ALA A 20 12.13 3.14 -46.31
C ALA A 20 11.47 3.69 -45.02
N PRO A 21 10.17 3.43 -44.78
CA PRO A 21 9.58 3.76 -43.49
C PRO A 21 10.37 2.99 -42.43
N ALA A 22 10.95 3.73 -41.48
CA ALA A 22 11.56 3.12 -40.32
C ALA A 22 10.49 2.18 -39.73
N ALA A 23 10.73 0.88 -39.83
CA ALA A 23 9.89 -0.12 -39.20
C ALA A 23 9.85 0.24 -37.72
N LEU A 24 8.70 0.74 -37.24
CA LEU A 24 8.40 0.84 -35.83
C LEU A 24 8.54 -0.58 -35.31
N ALA A 25 9.71 -0.91 -34.79
CA ALA A 25 9.95 -2.16 -34.10
C ALA A 25 8.78 -2.30 -33.13
N GLN A 26 8.03 -3.38 -33.23
CA GLN A 26 6.91 -3.69 -32.35
C GLN A 26 7.48 -3.71 -30.95
N GLN A 27 7.34 -2.57 -30.25
CA GLN A 27 7.90 -2.38 -28.94
C GLN A 27 7.16 -3.35 -28.02
N GLY A 28 7.90 -4.25 -27.36
CA GLY A 28 7.32 -5.28 -26.49
C GLY A 28 6.46 -4.68 -25.37
N GLU A 29 5.72 -5.51 -24.69
CA GLU A 29 4.92 -5.15 -23.52
C GLU A 29 5.67 -5.54 -22.24
N ILE A 30 5.44 -4.79 -21.16
CA ILE A 30 5.74 -5.19 -19.79
C ILE A 30 4.40 -5.43 -19.11
N ARG A 31 4.16 -6.66 -18.69
CA ARG A 31 2.89 -7.11 -18.15
C ARG A 31 2.94 -7.11 -16.62
N ILE A 32 2.07 -6.32 -16.01
CA ILE A 32 1.95 -6.13 -14.56
C ILE A 32 0.63 -6.75 -14.11
N ALA A 33 0.69 -7.85 -13.37
CA ALA A 33 -0.51 -8.41 -12.76
C ALA A 33 -0.85 -7.64 -11.48
N HIS A 34 -2.05 -7.08 -11.38
CA HIS A 34 -2.57 -6.53 -10.14
C HIS A 34 -3.58 -7.52 -9.55
N VAL A 35 -3.14 -8.28 -8.54
CA VAL A 35 -3.97 -9.22 -7.79
C VAL A 35 -4.44 -8.50 -6.53
N TYR A 36 -5.74 -8.22 -6.42
CA TYR A 36 -6.27 -7.39 -5.35
C TYR A 36 -7.73 -7.72 -5.04
N SER A 37 -8.23 -7.31 -3.89
CA SER A 37 -9.64 -7.49 -3.53
C SER A 37 -10.50 -6.47 -4.28
N LYS A 38 -10.86 -6.77 -5.53
CA LYS A 38 -11.78 -5.97 -6.34
C LYS A 38 -13.20 -6.07 -5.81
N THR A 39 -13.52 -7.17 -5.15
CA THR A 39 -14.77 -7.44 -4.45
C THR A 39 -14.50 -7.96 -3.04
N GLY A 40 -15.56 -8.05 -2.20
CA GLY A 40 -15.51 -8.58 -0.85
C GLY A 40 -15.21 -7.53 0.24
N ALA A 41 -14.83 -7.99 1.43
CA ALA A 41 -14.70 -7.13 2.62
C ALA A 41 -13.66 -6.01 2.51
N LEU A 42 -12.67 -6.15 1.62
CA LEU A 42 -11.60 -5.17 1.37
C LEU A 42 -11.76 -4.44 0.02
N GLU A 43 -12.93 -4.51 -0.60
CA GLU A 43 -13.22 -3.90 -1.91
C GLU A 43 -12.81 -2.43 -1.98
N ALA A 44 -13.17 -1.62 -0.98
CA ALA A 44 -12.83 -0.21 -0.94
C ALA A 44 -11.30 0.02 -0.96
N TYR A 45 -10.54 -0.83 -0.28
CA TYR A 45 -9.08 -0.77 -0.25
C TYR A 45 -8.47 -1.14 -1.60
N GLY A 46 -8.94 -2.25 -2.18
CA GLY A 46 -8.48 -2.73 -3.48
C GLY A 46 -8.74 -1.73 -4.59
N LYS A 47 -9.93 -1.13 -4.64
CA LYS A 47 -10.28 -0.10 -5.64
C LYS A 47 -9.43 1.15 -5.52
N GLN A 48 -9.13 1.60 -4.30
CA GLN A 48 -8.21 2.72 -4.07
C GLN A 48 -6.78 2.39 -4.52
N THR A 49 -6.29 1.19 -4.20
CA THR A 49 -4.95 0.74 -4.64
C THR A 49 -4.88 0.68 -6.16
N GLN A 50 -5.91 0.16 -6.84
CA GLN A 50 -5.97 0.11 -8.30
C GLN A 50 -5.95 1.51 -8.92
N ALA A 51 -6.78 2.43 -8.42
CA ALA A 51 -6.79 3.81 -8.89
C ALA A 51 -5.40 4.46 -8.71
N GLY A 52 -4.79 4.28 -7.54
CA GLY A 52 -3.45 4.78 -7.25
C GLY A 52 -2.38 4.16 -8.15
N LEU A 53 -2.44 2.85 -8.40
CA LEU A 53 -1.51 2.16 -9.30
C LEU A 53 -1.54 2.77 -10.71
N LEU A 54 -2.73 2.96 -11.28
CA LEU A 54 -2.87 3.54 -12.62
C LEU A 54 -2.38 5.00 -12.66
N MET A 55 -2.78 5.83 -11.69
CA MET A 55 -2.30 7.21 -11.59
C MET A 55 -0.79 7.28 -11.40
N GLY A 56 -0.21 6.36 -10.63
CA GLY A 56 1.22 6.28 -10.40
C GLY A 56 2.01 5.85 -11.65
N LEU A 57 1.49 4.92 -12.45
CA LEU A 57 2.07 4.57 -13.75
C LEU A 57 2.03 5.76 -14.69
N GLU A 58 0.90 6.48 -14.76
CA GLU A 58 0.79 7.71 -15.56
C GLU A 58 1.82 8.76 -15.12
N TYR A 59 1.88 9.06 -13.82
CA TYR A 59 2.83 10.01 -13.26
C TYR A 59 4.29 9.65 -13.57
N ALA A 60 4.69 8.42 -13.22
CA ALA A 60 6.08 7.99 -13.30
C ALA A 60 6.60 7.84 -14.75
N THR A 61 5.68 7.67 -15.71
CA THR A 61 6.00 7.59 -17.14
C THR A 61 5.76 8.90 -17.89
N GLY A 62 5.39 9.98 -17.20
CA GLY A 62 5.02 11.25 -17.85
C GLY A 62 3.86 11.14 -18.82
N GLY A 63 2.88 10.26 -18.52
CA GLY A 63 1.69 9.99 -19.32
C GLY A 63 1.88 9.02 -20.48
N SER A 64 3.11 8.58 -20.77
CA SER A 64 3.38 7.69 -21.92
C SER A 64 2.92 6.25 -21.72
N MET A 65 2.70 5.83 -20.47
CA MET A 65 2.40 4.44 -20.09
C MET A 65 3.41 3.44 -20.68
N ALA A 66 4.68 3.86 -20.79
CA ALA A 66 5.76 3.05 -21.36
C ALA A 66 7.10 3.33 -20.66
N VAL A 67 8.00 2.33 -20.65
CA VAL A 67 9.38 2.45 -20.19
C VAL A 67 10.31 1.93 -21.29
N ASN A 68 11.27 2.75 -21.72
CA ASN A 68 12.19 2.42 -22.80
C ASN A 68 11.47 1.85 -24.04
N GLY A 69 10.35 2.47 -24.42
CA GLY A 69 9.56 2.09 -25.56
C GLY A 69 8.67 0.83 -25.38
N LYS A 70 8.73 0.14 -24.24
CA LYS A 70 7.86 -0.98 -23.93
C LYS A 70 6.61 -0.49 -23.21
N LYS A 71 5.43 -0.83 -23.73
CA LYS A 71 4.14 -0.46 -23.15
C LYS A 71 3.90 -1.19 -21.82
N LEU A 72 3.44 -0.47 -20.81
CA LEU A 72 2.97 -1.07 -19.55
C LEU A 72 1.52 -1.54 -19.71
N VAL A 73 1.27 -2.81 -19.42
CA VAL A 73 -0.06 -3.43 -19.48
C VAL A 73 -0.42 -3.96 -18.10
N VAL A 74 -1.52 -3.47 -17.53
CA VAL A 74 -2.01 -3.94 -16.23
C VAL A 74 -3.08 -5.01 -16.45
N ILE A 75 -2.89 -6.18 -15.82
CA ILE A 75 -3.80 -7.32 -15.85
C ILE A 75 -4.44 -7.42 -14.46
N GLU A 76 -5.72 -7.12 -14.37
CA GLU A 76 -6.45 -7.16 -13.11
C GLU A 76 -6.92 -8.57 -12.76
N LYS A 77 -6.76 -8.96 -11.49
CA LYS A 77 -7.21 -10.22 -10.92
C LYS A 77 -7.90 -9.98 -9.58
N ASP A 78 -9.15 -10.44 -9.44
CA ASP A 78 -9.94 -10.28 -8.21
C ASP A 78 -9.72 -11.45 -7.24
N ASP A 79 -8.98 -11.24 -6.17
CA ASP A 79 -8.73 -12.25 -5.14
C ASP A 79 -9.90 -12.45 -4.16
N GLN A 80 -10.91 -11.56 -4.19
CA GLN A 80 -12.08 -11.59 -3.31
C GLN A 80 -11.72 -11.60 -1.79
N GLY A 81 -10.50 -11.26 -1.43
CA GLY A 81 -9.95 -11.41 -0.07
C GLY A 81 -9.73 -12.87 0.36
N LYS A 82 -9.74 -13.84 -0.58
CA LYS A 82 -9.61 -15.28 -0.33
C LYS A 82 -8.20 -15.78 -0.64
N PRO A 83 -7.48 -16.37 0.33
CA PRO A 83 -6.10 -16.84 0.14
C PRO A 83 -5.92 -17.81 -1.02
N ASP A 84 -6.79 -18.81 -1.15
CA ASP A 84 -6.69 -19.83 -2.21
C ASP A 84 -6.95 -19.23 -3.61
N VAL A 85 -7.88 -18.27 -3.69
CA VAL A 85 -8.17 -17.56 -4.94
C VAL A 85 -6.96 -16.71 -5.35
N GLY A 86 -6.41 -15.90 -4.43
CA GLY A 86 -5.23 -15.08 -4.70
C GLY A 86 -4.02 -15.91 -5.11
N LYS A 87 -3.77 -17.03 -4.43
CA LYS A 87 -2.73 -17.99 -4.79
C LYS A 87 -2.88 -18.50 -6.24
N SER A 88 -4.08 -18.98 -6.59
CA SER A 88 -4.37 -19.52 -7.92
C SER A 88 -4.27 -18.45 -9.01
N LEU A 89 -4.75 -17.24 -8.74
CA LEU A 89 -4.71 -16.12 -9.69
C LEU A 89 -3.29 -15.63 -9.93
N LEU A 90 -2.43 -15.62 -8.90
CA LEU A 90 -1.01 -15.26 -9.11
C LEU A 90 -0.28 -16.31 -9.95
N ALA A 91 -0.54 -17.61 -9.72
CA ALA A 91 0.02 -18.67 -10.54
C ALA A 91 -0.41 -18.53 -12.00
N ALA A 92 -1.71 -18.31 -12.26
CA ALA A 92 -2.23 -18.06 -13.62
C ALA A 92 -1.61 -16.79 -14.24
N ALA A 93 -1.46 -15.71 -13.45
CA ALA A 93 -0.85 -14.48 -13.95
C ALA A 93 0.59 -14.70 -14.45
N TYR A 94 1.40 -15.44 -13.71
CA TYR A 94 2.78 -15.74 -14.13
C TYR A 94 2.86 -16.83 -15.20
N GLY A 95 2.04 -17.88 -15.07
CA GLY A 95 2.07 -19.04 -15.96
C GLY A 95 1.37 -18.82 -17.30
N ASP A 96 0.13 -18.33 -17.26
CA ASP A 96 -0.75 -18.24 -18.44
C ASP A 96 -0.67 -16.83 -19.07
N ASP A 97 -0.87 -15.78 -18.27
CA ASP A 97 -0.87 -14.38 -18.75
C ASP A 97 0.54 -13.85 -19.03
N LYS A 98 1.58 -14.59 -18.63
CA LYS A 98 3.00 -14.19 -18.79
C LYS A 98 3.33 -12.85 -18.15
N ALA A 99 2.73 -12.56 -16.99
CA ALA A 99 3.06 -11.36 -16.25
C ALA A 99 4.56 -11.34 -15.86
N ASP A 100 5.18 -10.19 -16.04
CA ASP A 100 6.59 -9.98 -15.69
C ASP A 100 6.76 -9.76 -14.20
N ILE A 101 5.81 -9.01 -13.60
CA ILE A 101 5.79 -8.60 -12.19
C ILE A 101 4.33 -8.64 -11.72
N ALA A 102 4.11 -8.92 -10.44
CA ALA A 102 2.81 -8.74 -9.81
C ALA A 102 2.84 -7.68 -8.72
N VAL A 103 1.70 -7.01 -8.51
CA VAL A 103 1.44 -6.03 -7.45
C VAL A 103 0.22 -6.49 -6.65
N GLY A 104 0.21 -6.28 -5.36
CA GLY A 104 -0.89 -6.65 -4.45
C GLY A 104 -0.40 -7.57 -3.34
N PRO A 105 -1.28 -8.22 -2.59
CA PRO A 105 -2.73 -8.04 -2.52
C PRO A 105 -3.18 -7.11 -1.39
N SER A 106 -4.51 -6.94 -1.23
CA SER A 106 -5.07 -6.13 -0.14
C SER A 106 -5.00 -6.84 1.22
N SER A 107 -5.26 -8.14 1.26
CA SER A 107 -5.32 -8.95 2.48
C SER A 107 -3.98 -9.56 2.86
N SER A 108 -3.59 -9.47 4.14
CA SER A 108 -2.39 -10.13 4.64
C SER A 108 -2.47 -11.65 4.54
N GLY A 109 -3.65 -12.25 4.73
CA GLY A 109 -3.85 -13.69 4.55
C GLY A 109 -3.65 -14.13 3.10
N VAL A 110 -4.14 -13.34 2.14
CA VAL A 110 -3.91 -13.57 0.70
C VAL A 110 -2.43 -13.41 0.37
N ALA A 111 -1.78 -12.36 0.88
CA ALA A 111 -0.35 -12.15 0.66
C ALA A 111 0.48 -13.37 1.08
N LEU A 112 0.27 -13.87 2.30
CA LEU A 112 1.00 -15.04 2.80
C LEU A 112 0.81 -16.29 1.93
N ALA A 113 -0.37 -16.48 1.32
CA ALA A 113 -0.62 -17.57 0.40
C ALA A 113 0.07 -17.37 -0.97
N MET A 114 0.31 -16.13 -1.37
CA MET A 114 0.95 -15.78 -2.65
C MET A 114 2.49 -15.85 -2.60
N LEU A 115 3.13 -15.70 -1.41
CA LEU A 115 4.60 -15.67 -1.31
C LEU A 115 5.28 -16.92 -1.90
N PRO A 116 4.83 -18.16 -1.63
CA PRO A 116 5.44 -19.35 -2.23
C PRO A 116 5.30 -19.40 -3.75
N VAL A 117 4.20 -18.84 -4.30
CA VAL A 117 4.00 -18.79 -5.76
C VAL A 117 5.02 -17.87 -6.44
N ALA A 118 5.31 -16.71 -5.84
CA ALA A 118 6.36 -15.82 -6.35
C ALA A 118 7.73 -16.52 -6.39
N GLU A 119 8.03 -17.35 -5.40
CA GLU A 119 9.26 -18.14 -5.33
C GLU A 119 9.28 -19.27 -6.38
N GLU A 120 8.18 -20.01 -6.52
CA GLU A 120 8.02 -21.08 -7.49
C GLU A 120 8.24 -20.58 -8.92
N TYR A 121 7.60 -19.48 -9.29
CA TYR A 121 7.73 -18.87 -10.62
C TYR A 121 8.98 -18.01 -10.78
N LYS A 122 9.73 -17.75 -9.69
CA LYS A 122 10.92 -16.87 -9.66
C LYS A 122 10.61 -15.49 -10.24
N LYS A 123 9.47 -14.92 -9.84
CA LYS A 123 8.95 -13.62 -10.30
C LYS A 123 8.71 -12.69 -9.10
N ILE A 124 8.90 -11.39 -9.30
CA ILE A 124 8.70 -10.40 -8.23
C ILE A 124 7.22 -10.24 -7.92
N LEU A 125 6.88 -10.35 -6.64
CA LEU A 125 5.63 -9.86 -6.06
C LEU A 125 5.94 -8.59 -5.23
N LEU A 126 5.46 -7.45 -5.70
CA LEU A 126 5.50 -6.18 -4.98
C LEU A 126 4.24 -6.05 -4.11
N VAL A 127 4.40 -6.24 -2.80
CA VAL A 127 3.28 -6.25 -1.87
C VAL A 127 2.82 -4.84 -1.53
N GLU A 128 1.56 -4.57 -1.84
CA GLU A 128 0.81 -3.33 -1.52
C GLU A 128 -0.68 -3.66 -1.50
N PRO A 129 -1.46 -3.36 -0.46
CA PRO A 129 -1.09 -2.74 0.82
C PRO A 129 -1.00 -3.70 2.03
N ALA A 130 -0.95 -5.02 1.84
CA ALA A 130 -0.94 -5.98 2.94
C ALA A 130 0.22 -5.76 3.93
N VAL A 131 -0.08 -5.83 5.26
CA VAL A 131 0.81 -5.28 6.29
C VAL A 131 1.44 -6.28 7.25
N ALA A 132 1.01 -7.55 7.32
CA ALA A 132 1.58 -8.51 8.28
C ALA A 132 3.11 -8.53 8.22
N ASP A 133 3.78 -8.48 9.39
CA ASP A 133 5.24 -8.50 9.47
C ASP A 133 5.84 -9.76 8.85
N ALA A 134 5.11 -10.88 8.96
CA ALA A 134 5.52 -12.16 8.40
C ALA A 134 5.85 -12.11 6.90
N ILE A 135 5.25 -11.17 6.14
CA ILE A 135 5.42 -11.04 4.68
C ILE A 135 6.88 -10.72 4.31
N THR A 136 7.50 -9.77 4.99
CA THR A 136 8.94 -9.43 4.85
C THR A 136 9.77 -9.94 6.03
N GLY A 137 9.13 -10.73 6.91
CA GLY A 137 9.74 -11.43 8.05
C GLY A 137 9.96 -12.92 7.79
N GLU A 138 9.43 -13.77 8.67
CA GLU A 138 9.72 -15.21 8.66
C GLU A 138 9.21 -15.97 7.42
N LYS A 139 8.28 -15.37 6.62
CA LYS A 139 7.77 -15.94 5.35
C LYS A 139 8.41 -15.32 4.12
N TRP A 140 9.33 -14.37 4.30
CA TRP A 140 10.00 -13.69 3.20
C TRP A 140 10.81 -14.66 2.32
N ASN A 141 10.83 -14.36 1.05
CA ASN A 141 11.80 -14.89 0.08
C ASN A 141 12.31 -13.75 -0.82
N LYS A 142 13.41 -13.94 -1.53
CA LYS A 142 14.09 -12.89 -2.29
C LYS A 142 13.27 -12.25 -3.40
N TYR A 143 12.15 -12.82 -3.79
CA TYR A 143 11.26 -12.31 -4.83
C TYR A 143 10.20 -11.35 -4.28
N ILE A 144 10.13 -11.18 -2.96
CA ILE A 144 9.14 -10.34 -2.30
C ILE A 144 9.74 -8.98 -2.01
N PHE A 145 9.09 -7.93 -2.49
CA PHE A 145 9.30 -6.54 -2.12
C PHE A 145 8.01 -5.97 -1.55
N ARG A 146 8.09 -4.99 -0.65
CA ARG A 146 6.90 -4.35 -0.10
C ARG A 146 7.05 -2.83 -0.02
N THR A 147 6.17 -2.11 -0.73
CA THR A 147 5.99 -0.66 -0.59
C THR A 147 5.02 -0.31 0.52
N GLY A 148 4.07 -1.17 0.82
CA GLY A 148 3.17 -1.02 1.95
C GLY A 148 3.93 -0.93 3.28
N ARG A 149 3.38 -0.20 4.24
CA ARG A 149 3.89 -0.26 5.61
C ARG A 149 3.71 -1.67 6.17
N ASN A 150 4.42 -1.98 7.24
CA ASN A 150 4.24 -3.24 7.96
C ASN A 150 3.60 -3.04 9.34
N SER A 151 3.20 -4.14 9.99
CA SER A 151 2.58 -4.12 11.32
C SER A 151 3.48 -3.48 12.37
N SER A 152 4.79 -3.67 12.29
CA SER A 152 5.76 -3.03 13.19
C SER A 152 5.79 -1.50 13.00
N GLN A 153 5.69 -1.00 11.77
CA GLN A 153 5.60 0.46 11.51
C GLN A 153 4.31 1.03 12.10
N ASP A 154 3.16 0.40 11.86
CA ASP A 154 1.88 0.81 12.45
C ASP A 154 1.95 0.79 13.99
N ALA A 155 2.49 -0.27 14.57
CA ALA A 155 2.56 -0.46 16.01
C ALA A 155 3.47 0.56 16.70
N ILE A 156 4.69 0.76 16.20
CA ILE A 156 5.65 1.73 16.75
C ILE A 156 5.11 3.15 16.64
N ALA A 157 4.50 3.48 15.50
CA ALA A 157 3.92 4.80 15.30
C ALA A 157 2.73 5.07 16.26
N ASN A 158 1.84 4.09 16.45
CA ASN A 158 0.72 4.23 17.40
C ASN A 158 1.20 4.23 18.87
N ALA A 159 2.29 3.51 19.18
CA ALA A 159 2.89 3.54 20.52
C ALA A 159 3.38 4.94 20.93
N VAL A 160 3.72 5.83 19.98
CA VAL A 160 4.07 7.23 20.28
C VAL A 160 2.98 7.94 21.08
N ALA A 161 1.72 7.70 20.77
CA ALA A 161 0.56 8.27 21.47
C ALA A 161 0.17 7.47 22.72
N LEU A 162 0.33 6.15 22.69
CA LEU A 162 -0.30 5.23 23.65
C LEU A 162 0.65 4.69 24.72
N ASP A 163 1.96 4.56 24.43
CA ASP A 163 2.95 4.01 25.37
C ASP A 163 3.39 5.04 26.43
N LYS A 164 2.48 5.38 27.33
CA LYS A 164 2.71 6.32 28.43
C LYS A 164 2.67 5.60 29.78
N PRO A 165 3.46 6.04 30.78
CA PRO A 165 3.33 5.53 32.14
C PRO A 165 1.91 5.69 32.68
N GLY A 166 1.39 4.66 33.33
CA GLY A 166 0.03 4.64 33.87
C GLY A 166 -1.08 4.40 32.84
N THR A 167 -0.73 4.14 31.57
CA THR A 167 -1.71 3.72 30.57
C THR A 167 -1.91 2.20 30.61
N VAL A 168 -3.18 1.78 30.68
CA VAL A 168 -3.60 0.39 30.62
C VAL A 168 -4.38 0.17 29.34
N ILE A 169 -3.98 -0.82 28.54
CA ILE A 169 -4.49 -1.03 27.21
C ILE A 169 -5.10 -2.43 27.10
N ALA A 170 -6.25 -2.54 26.42
CA ALA A 170 -6.73 -3.78 25.85
C ALA A 170 -6.84 -3.59 24.33
N THR A 171 -6.62 -4.65 23.56
CA THR A 171 -6.76 -4.58 22.09
C THR A 171 -8.04 -5.24 21.63
N LEU A 172 -8.63 -4.71 20.57
CA LEU A 172 -9.72 -5.32 19.80
C LEU A 172 -9.24 -5.52 18.36
N ALA A 173 -9.08 -6.75 17.93
CA ALA A 173 -8.52 -7.06 16.62
C ALA A 173 -9.34 -8.13 15.88
N GLN A 174 -9.20 -8.14 14.55
CA GLN A 174 -9.72 -9.20 13.71
C GLN A 174 -8.92 -10.49 13.85
N ASP A 175 -9.61 -11.63 13.91
CA ASP A 175 -8.98 -12.95 14.06
C ASP A 175 -8.48 -13.53 12.73
N TYR A 176 -7.45 -12.89 12.17
CA TYR A 176 -6.68 -13.40 11.02
C TYR A 176 -5.27 -12.78 11.01
N ALA A 177 -4.46 -13.12 9.98
CA ALA A 177 -3.04 -12.73 9.93
C ALA A 177 -2.78 -11.23 10.24
N PHE A 178 -3.58 -10.31 9.70
CA PHE A 178 -3.46 -8.87 9.96
C PHE A 178 -3.64 -8.52 11.45
N GLY A 179 -4.75 -8.95 12.05
CA GLY A 179 -5.05 -8.59 13.44
C GLY A 179 -4.12 -9.26 14.44
N ARG A 180 -3.83 -10.54 14.23
CA ARG A 180 -2.90 -11.31 15.08
C ARG A 180 -1.50 -10.71 15.07
N ASP A 181 -0.99 -10.39 13.88
CA ASP A 181 0.34 -9.83 13.70
C ASP A 181 0.41 -8.38 14.21
N GLY A 182 -0.65 -7.59 13.96
CA GLY A 182 -0.76 -6.23 14.45
C GLY A 182 -0.75 -6.13 15.97
N VAL A 183 -1.49 -7.00 16.68
CA VAL A 183 -1.48 -7.06 18.14
C VAL A 183 -0.10 -7.48 18.67
N LYS A 184 0.51 -8.51 18.04
CA LYS A 184 1.85 -8.95 18.40
C LYS A 184 2.87 -7.81 18.25
N ALA A 185 2.86 -7.10 17.10
CA ALA A 185 3.74 -5.98 16.85
C ALA A 185 3.53 -4.84 17.87
N PHE A 186 2.27 -4.55 18.22
CA PHE A 186 1.95 -3.52 19.21
C PHE A 186 2.43 -3.90 20.63
N ARG A 187 2.24 -5.15 21.03
CA ARG A 187 2.78 -5.67 22.30
C ARG A 187 4.31 -5.58 22.36
N ASP A 188 4.98 -5.87 21.24
CA ASP A 188 6.43 -5.76 21.14
C ASP A 188 6.91 -4.28 21.19
N ALA A 189 6.10 -3.34 20.70
CA ALA A 189 6.44 -1.92 20.62
C ALA A 189 6.27 -1.15 21.94
N ILE A 190 5.27 -1.48 22.76
CA ILE A 190 5.03 -0.78 24.03
C ILE A 190 6.01 -1.22 25.12
N LYS A 191 6.47 -0.25 25.94
CA LYS A 191 7.45 -0.50 27.01
C LYS A 191 7.00 0.08 28.35
N LYS A 192 6.10 1.07 28.37
CA LYS A 192 5.66 1.82 29.57
C LYS A 192 4.19 1.56 29.89
N ALA A 193 3.36 1.40 28.86
CA ALA A 193 1.96 1.04 29.01
C ALA A 193 1.81 -0.46 29.32
N LYS A 194 0.73 -0.82 29.99
CA LYS A 194 0.42 -2.23 30.32
C LYS A 194 -0.67 -2.77 29.40
N LEU A 195 -0.37 -3.80 28.61
CA LEU A 195 -1.37 -4.55 27.86
C LEU A 195 -1.97 -5.63 28.77
N VAL A 196 -3.28 -5.54 29.03
CA VAL A 196 -3.99 -6.43 29.99
C VAL A 196 -4.89 -7.46 29.34
N HIS A 197 -5.30 -7.22 28.08
CA HIS A 197 -6.18 -8.15 27.36
C HIS A 197 -6.05 -7.99 25.84
N GLU A 198 -6.18 -9.09 25.14
CA GLU A 198 -6.22 -9.16 23.67
C GLU A 198 -7.53 -9.82 23.26
N GLU A 199 -8.44 -9.05 22.69
CA GLU A 199 -9.71 -9.54 22.18
C GLU A 199 -9.64 -9.74 20.68
N TYR A 200 -9.96 -10.94 20.20
CA TYR A 200 -10.00 -11.27 18.78
C TYR A 200 -11.40 -11.66 18.37
N LEU A 201 -11.91 -11.03 17.32
CA LEU A 201 -13.24 -11.32 16.77
C LEU A 201 -13.14 -11.74 15.30
N PRO A 202 -14.04 -12.63 14.83
CA PRO A 202 -14.11 -13.04 13.43
C PRO A 202 -14.20 -11.84 12.48
N THR A 203 -13.60 -11.97 11.27
CA THR A 203 -13.56 -10.88 10.27
C THR A 203 -14.93 -10.44 9.78
N ASN A 204 -15.95 -11.28 9.91
CA ASN A 204 -17.34 -11.01 9.54
C ASN A 204 -18.24 -10.59 10.73
N THR A 205 -17.64 -10.23 11.87
CA THR A 205 -18.39 -9.77 13.05
C THR A 205 -19.18 -8.51 12.74
N THR A 206 -20.47 -8.53 13.05
CA THR A 206 -21.40 -7.40 12.96
C THR A 206 -21.91 -6.92 14.32
N ASP A 207 -21.92 -7.82 15.31
CA ASP A 207 -22.26 -7.52 16.71
C ASP A 207 -21.00 -7.59 17.59
N PHE A 208 -20.61 -6.46 18.15
CA PHE A 208 -19.42 -6.31 18.98
C PHE A 208 -19.72 -6.33 20.47
N THR A 209 -20.98 -6.50 20.88
CA THR A 209 -21.44 -6.33 22.27
C THR A 209 -20.71 -7.26 23.25
N ALA A 210 -20.62 -8.56 22.94
CA ALA A 210 -19.97 -9.51 23.82
C ALA A 210 -18.46 -9.27 23.94
N GLY A 211 -17.79 -8.91 22.82
CA GLY A 211 -16.37 -8.54 22.84
C GLY A 211 -16.12 -7.27 23.65
N ALA A 212 -16.96 -6.25 23.45
CA ALA A 212 -16.88 -4.99 24.18
C ALA A 212 -17.08 -5.20 25.69
N GLN A 213 -18.02 -6.05 26.10
CA GLN A 213 -18.24 -6.36 27.52
C GLN A 213 -17.00 -7.00 28.16
N ARG A 214 -16.32 -7.95 27.47
CA ARG A 214 -15.08 -8.53 27.96
C ARG A 214 -13.97 -7.50 28.10
N LEU A 215 -13.85 -6.55 27.14
CA LEU A 215 -12.89 -5.45 27.22
C LEU A 215 -13.17 -4.52 28.41
N ILE A 216 -14.45 -4.14 28.63
CA ILE A 216 -14.88 -3.34 29.76
C ILE A 216 -14.53 -4.04 31.08
N ASP A 217 -14.85 -5.33 31.22
CA ASP A 217 -14.57 -6.10 32.44
C ASP A 217 -13.06 -6.19 32.75
N LYS A 218 -12.21 -6.17 31.75
CA LYS A 218 -10.75 -6.15 31.93
C LYS A 218 -10.18 -4.78 32.28
N LEU A 219 -10.85 -3.69 31.88
CA LEU A 219 -10.35 -2.34 32.01
C LEU A 219 -11.02 -1.52 33.14
N LYS A 220 -12.31 -1.74 33.44
CA LYS A 220 -13.10 -0.85 34.30
C LYS A 220 -12.46 -0.55 35.65
N ASP A 221 -11.88 -1.55 36.30
CA ASP A 221 -11.28 -1.47 37.62
C ASP A 221 -9.75 -1.19 37.62
N GLN A 222 -9.16 -1.03 36.42
CA GLN A 222 -7.73 -0.70 36.31
C GLN A 222 -7.48 0.78 36.68
N PRO A 223 -6.39 1.08 37.37
CA PRO A 223 -6.00 2.46 37.65
C PRO A 223 -5.42 3.14 36.41
N GLY A 224 -5.48 4.48 36.38
CA GLY A 224 -4.87 5.27 35.34
C GLY A 224 -5.68 5.42 34.06
N ARG A 225 -5.01 5.79 32.97
CA ARG A 225 -5.61 5.95 31.63
C ARG A 225 -5.95 4.59 31.03
N LYS A 226 -7.18 4.37 30.66
CA LYS A 226 -7.68 3.11 30.13
C LYS A 226 -8.02 3.26 28.65
N VAL A 227 -7.45 2.41 27.79
CA VAL A 227 -7.57 2.52 26.33
C VAL A 227 -7.94 1.18 25.70
N ILE A 228 -8.93 1.19 24.82
CA ILE A 228 -9.17 0.09 23.85
C ILE A 228 -8.49 0.51 22.56
N PHE A 229 -7.44 -0.21 22.16
CA PHE A 229 -6.77 -0.01 20.89
C PHE A 229 -7.34 -0.95 19.82
N ILE A 230 -7.96 -0.37 18.78
CA ILE A 230 -8.66 -1.11 17.72
C ILE A 230 -7.71 -1.35 16.53
N ILE A 231 -7.60 -2.62 16.11
CA ILE A 231 -6.85 -3.09 14.94
C ILE A 231 -7.83 -3.80 14.01
N TRP A 232 -8.52 -3.02 13.16
CA TRP A 232 -9.60 -3.49 12.31
C TRP A 232 -9.47 -2.96 10.88
N ALA A 233 -9.76 -3.81 9.88
CA ALA A 233 -9.68 -3.46 8.46
C ALA A 233 -10.94 -3.89 7.71
N GLY A 234 -11.31 -3.14 6.66
CA GLY A 234 -12.41 -3.47 5.76
C GLY A 234 -13.78 -3.29 6.38
N ALA A 235 -14.68 -4.20 6.06
CA ALA A 235 -16.07 -4.14 6.49
C ALA A 235 -16.24 -4.31 8.01
N GLY A 236 -17.34 -3.79 8.53
CA GLY A 236 -17.66 -3.77 9.95
C GLY A 236 -17.38 -2.41 10.59
N ASN A 237 -18.02 -2.17 11.72
CA ASN A 237 -17.84 -0.93 12.48
C ASN A 237 -17.53 -1.26 13.96
N PRO A 238 -16.27 -1.51 14.30
CA PRO A 238 -15.89 -1.82 15.69
C PRO A 238 -16.11 -0.64 16.65
N PHE A 239 -16.32 0.58 16.14
CA PHE A 239 -16.62 1.76 16.98
C PHE A 239 -18.00 1.69 17.65
N LYS A 240 -18.90 0.78 17.22
CA LYS A 240 -20.14 0.49 17.93
C LYS A 240 -19.94 0.02 19.38
N ILE A 241 -18.73 -0.41 19.76
CA ILE A 241 -18.42 -0.69 21.18
C ILE A 241 -18.61 0.56 22.07
N ALA A 242 -18.54 1.77 21.51
CA ALA A 242 -18.80 3.01 22.24
C ALA A 242 -20.25 3.15 22.72
N ASP A 243 -21.20 2.47 22.08
CA ASP A 243 -22.61 2.46 22.45
C ASP A 243 -22.83 1.82 23.85
N LEU A 244 -21.83 1.09 24.38
CA LEU A 244 -21.84 0.55 25.76
C LEU A 244 -21.33 1.54 26.81
N ASP A 245 -21.41 2.83 26.54
CA ASP A 245 -21.07 3.90 27.47
C ASP A 245 -19.66 3.75 28.11
N LEU A 246 -18.65 3.56 27.27
CA LEU A 246 -17.26 3.40 27.69
C LEU A 246 -16.77 4.55 28.56
N LYS A 247 -17.33 5.76 28.36
CA LYS A 247 -17.00 6.97 29.15
C LYS A 247 -17.34 6.80 30.62
N ARG A 248 -18.41 6.09 30.97
CA ARG A 248 -18.80 5.78 32.34
C ARG A 248 -17.67 5.08 33.11
N TYR A 249 -16.88 4.28 32.40
CA TYR A 249 -15.76 3.53 32.98
C TYR A 249 -14.41 4.26 32.79
N GLY A 250 -14.42 5.46 32.20
CA GLY A 250 -13.22 6.21 31.88
C GLY A 250 -12.36 5.52 30.80
N ILE A 251 -12.99 4.76 29.91
CA ILE A 251 -12.32 4.02 28.84
C ILE A 251 -12.35 4.86 27.56
N GLU A 252 -11.19 5.09 26.98
CA GLU A 252 -10.99 5.74 25.69
C GLU A 252 -10.83 4.74 24.57
N ILE A 253 -11.14 5.15 23.33
CA ILE A 253 -10.84 4.41 22.12
C ILE A 253 -9.64 5.05 21.43
N ALA A 254 -8.73 4.22 20.90
CA ALA A 254 -7.67 4.63 20.00
C ALA A 254 -7.57 3.68 18.81
N THR A 255 -7.11 4.19 17.68
CA THR A 255 -6.89 3.40 16.47
C THR A 255 -5.93 4.12 15.52
N GLY A 256 -5.39 3.41 14.54
CA GLY A 256 -4.65 4.01 13.43
C GLY A 256 -5.53 4.77 12.43
N GLY A 257 -4.90 5.48 11.50
CA GLY A 257 -5.57 6.07 10.35
C GLY A 257 -6.19 5.00 9.44
N ASN A 258 -7.21 5.39 8.70
CA ASN A 258 -7.94 4.51 7.79
C ASN A 258 -8.43 5.29 6.57
N ILE A 259 -9.16 4.63 5.67
CA ILE A 259 -9.83 5.29 4.55
C ILE A 259 -10.88 6.29 5.04
N LEU A 260 -11.11 7.35 4.26
CA LEU A 260 -12.04 8.44 4.63
C LEU A 260 -13.44 7.94 5.01
N PRO A 261 -14.06 6.97 4.27
CA PRO A 261 -15.36 6.43 4.67
C PRO A 261 -15.37 5.77 6.07
N ALA A 262 -14.30 5.10 6.48
CA ALA A 262 -14.18 4.55 7.83
C ALA A 262 -13.97 5.64 8.88
N MET A 263 -13.27 6.71 8.53
CA MET A 263 -13.00 7.84 9.41
C MET A 263 -14.23 8.74 9.68
N VAL A 264 -15.36 8.51 9.01
CA VAL A 264 -16.65 9.14 9.36
C VAL A 264 -16.99 8.83 10.83
N ALA A 265 -16.76 7.60 11.29
CA ALA A 265 -16.99 7.21 12.69
C ALA A 265 -16.06 7.97 13.67
N TYR A 266 -14.89 8.41 13.24
CA TYR A 266 -13.93 9.13 14.10
C TYR A 266 -14.43 10.50 14.58
N LYS A 267 -15.43 11.09 13.91
CA LYS A 267 -16.08 12.34 14.38
C LYS A 267 -16.68 12.23 15.78
N GLN A 268 -17.02 11.01 16.23
CA GLN A 268 -17.56 10.76 17.57
C GLN A 268 -16.47 10.81 18.66
N PHE A 269 -15.19 10.84 18.27
CA PHE A 269 -14.04 10.76 19.17
C PHE A 269 -13.08 11.94 18.98
N PRO A 270 -13.54 13.22 19.17
CA PRO A 270 -12.64 14.37 19.10
C PRO A 270 -11.52 14.23 20.12
N GLY A 271 -10.29 14.49 19.69
CA GLY A 271 -9.11 14.32 20.53
C GLY A 271 -8.51 12.91 20.53
N MET A 272 -9.16 11.92 19.91
CA MET A 272 -8.59 10.58 19.73
C MET A 272 -7.25 10.66 19.00
N GLU A 273 -6.24 10.02 19.57
CA GLU A 273 -4.90 9.98 18.99
C GLU A 273 -4.60 8.63 18.34
N GLY A 274 -3.77 8.67 17.30
CA GLY A 274 -3.30 7.49 16.59
C GLY A 274 -2.20 7.85 15.60
N ALA A 275 -1.82 6.89 14.79
CA ALA A 275 -0.87 7.12 13.71
C ALA A 275 -1.43 6.66 12.36
N SER A 276 -1.09 7.39 11.31
CA SER A 276 -1.47 7.11 9.94
C SER A 276 -0.25 7.06 9.06
N TYR A 277 -0.29 6.26 8.01
CA TYR A 277 0.78 6.32 7.03
C TYR A 277 0.51 7.36 5.93
N TYR A 278 -0.73 7.80 5.76
CA TYR A 278 -1.10 8.83 4.80
C TYR A 278 -2.43 9.52 5.18
N TYR A 279 -2.49 10.80 4.92
CA TYR A 279 -3.70 11.60 4.76
C TYR A 279 -3.35 12.73 3.80
N PHE A 280 -4.16 12.99 2.78
CA PHE A 280 -3.82 13.86 1.65
C PHE A 280 -3.33 15.27 2.03
N GLY A 281 -3.75 15.78 3.16
CA GLY A 281 -3.35 17.10 3.67
C GLY A 281 -2.04 17.14 4.48
N MET A 282 -1.45 15.98 4.82
CA MET A 282 -0.24 15.92 5.67
C MET A 282 1.07 16.03 4.88
N PRO A 283 1.33 15.22 3.84
CA PRO A 283 2.59 15.32 3.12
C PRO A 283 2.66 16.62 2.30
N LYS A 284 3.82 17.29 2.35
CA LYS A 284 4.07 18.53 1.61
C LYS A 284 5.22 18.29 0.64
N ASN A 285 4.90 17.74 -0.55
CA ASN A 285 5.87 17.47 -1.60
C ASN A 285 5.19 17.46 -2.98
N PRO A 286 5.96 17.68 -4.07
CA PRO A 286 5.39 17.80 -5.42
C PRO A 286 4.62 16.55 -5.88
N VAL A 287 5.02 15.34 -5.45
CA VAL A 287 4.36 14.09 -5.84
C VAL A 287 2.95 14.01 -5.24
N ASN A 288 2.82 14.39 -3.96
CA ASN A 288 1.51 14.47 -3.31
C ASN A 288 0.63 15.57 -3.90
N GLU A 289 1.20 16.73 -4.20
CA GLU A 289 0.47 17.83 -4.84
C GLU A 289 -0.09 17.40 -6.20
N TRP A 290 0.71 16.70 -7.01
CA TRP A 290 0.25 16.14 -8.27
C TRP A 290 -0.88 15.12 -8.05
N LEU A 291 -0.73 14.19 -7.09
CA LEU A 291 -1.74 13.19 -6.79
C LEU A 291 -3.06 13.84 -6.36
N VAL A 292 -3.02 14.79 -5.44
CA VAL A 292 -4.21 15.50 -4.95
C VAL A 292 -4.92 16.23 -6.08
N ALA A 293 -4.19 17.01 -6.88
CA ALA A 293 -4.76 17.79 -7.98
C ALA A 293 -5.40 16.89 -9.04
N ASN A 294 -4.74 15.83 -9.47
CA ASN A 294 -5.23 14.94 -10.51
C ASN A 294 -6.35 14.01 -10.03
N HIS A 295 -6.31 13.57 -8.75
CA HIS A 295 -7.39 12.80 -8.17
C HIS A 295 -8.70 13.63 -8.08
N TYR A 296 -8.62 14.88 -7.63
CA TYR A 296 -9.78 15.79 -7.67
C TYR A 296 -10.30 16.02 -9.09
N LYS A 297 -9.40 16.16 -10.06
CA LYS A 297 -9.79 16.32 -11.46
C LYS A 297 -10.57 15.13 -11.97
N GLN A 298 -10.13 13.91 -11.66
CA GLN A 298 -10.67 12.66 -12.17
C GLN A 298 -11.88 12.16 -11.38
N PHE A 299 -11.81 12.18 -10.03
CA PHE A 299 -12.79 11.53 -9.15
C PHE A 299 -13.64 12.50 -8.32
N LYS A 300 -13.38 13.82 -8.39
CA LYS A 300 -14.08 14.87 -7.63
C LYS A 300 -13.97 14.69 -6.11
N SER A 301 -12.96 14.01 -5.64
CA SER A 301 -12.67 13.72 -4.24
C SER A 301 -11.16 13.73 -4.00
N PRO A 302 -10.69 13.90 -2.74
CA PRO A 302 -9.28 13.77 -2.44
C PRO A 302 -8.79 12.33 -2.63
N PRO A 303 -7.48 12.10 -2.90
CA PRO A 303 -6.90 10.78 -2.83
C PRO A 303 -6.96 10.26 -1.40
N ASP A 304 -7.17 8.97 -1.27
CA ASP A 304 -7.33 8.34 0.02
C ASP A 304 -6.13 7.44 0.36
N PHE A 305 -6.20 6.83 1.51
CA PHE A 305 -5.17 6.05 2.17
C PHE A 305 -4.45 5.07 1.22
N PHE A 306 -5.20 4.21 0.53
CA PHE A 306 -4.62 3.21 -0.37
C PHE A 306 -4.39 3.72 -1.80
N THR A 307 -4.95 4.86 -2.16
CA THR A 307 -4.61 5.53 -3.43
C THR A 307 -3.14 5.95 -3.43
N ALA A 308 -2.68 6.55 -2.33
CA ALA A 308 -1.26 6.91 -2.18
C ALA A 308 -0.34 5.66 -2.18
N GLY A 309 -0.79 4.55 -1.59
CA GLY A 309 -0.06 3.28 -1.61
C GLY A 309 0.09 2.71 -3.02
N GLY A 310 -1.00 2.61 -3.77
CA GLY A 310 -0.97 2.14 -5.16
C GLY A 310 -0.07 3.00 -6.05
N MET A 311 -0.12 4.33 -5.90
CA MET A 311 0.78 5.25 -6.60
C MET A 311 2.25 4.99 -6.22
N THR A 312 2.52 4.75 -4.94
CA THR A 312 3.86 4.43 -4.45
C THR A 312 4.40 3.14 -5.08
N ALA A 313 3.59 2.09 -5.17
CA ALA A 313 3.97 0.84 -5.81
C ALA A 313 4.29 1.02 -7.31
N ALA A 314 3.47 1.80 -8.01
CA ALA A 314 3.70 2.13 -9.42
C ALA A 314 5.01 2.89 -9.64
N ILE A 315 5.28 3.91 -8.83
CA ILE A 315 6.52 4.70 -8.91
C ILE A 315 7.73 3.78 -8.67
N ALA A 316 7.71 2.96 -7.61
CA ALA A 316 8.80 2.02 -7.32
C ALA A 316 9.06 1.07 -8.49
N LEU A 317 7.99 0.53 -9.08
CA LEU A 317 8.07 -0.36 -10.24
C LEU A 317 8.69 0.33 -11.46
N VAL A 318 8.20 1.52 -11.81
CA VAL A 318 8.70 2.27 -12.98
C VAL A 318 10.15 2.69 -12.78
N GLU A 319 10.54 3.12 -11.59
CA GLU A 319 11.94 3.47 -11.30
C GLU A 319 12.87 2.25 -11.39
N ALA A 320 12.43 1.07 -10.93
CA ALA A 320 13.18 -0.17 -11.10
C ALA A 320 13.32 -0.54 -12.60
N LEU A 321 12.24 -0.43 -13.37
CA LEU A 321 12.27 -0.67 -14.81
C LEU A 321 13.15 0.33 -15.57
N LYS A 322 13.16 1.61 -15.20
CA LYS A 322 14.07 2.60 -15.77
C LYS A 322 15.54 2.23 -15.51
N LYS A 323 15.87 1.83 -14.26
CA LYS A 323 17.22 1.39 -13.90
C LYS A 323 17.69 0.16 -14.67
N THR A 324 16.78 -0.74 -15.05
CA THR A 324 17.10 -1.93 -15.85
C THR A 324 17.04 -1.68 -17.36
N GLY A 325 16.76 -0.46 -17.80
CA GLY A 325 16.58 -0.15 -19.22
C GLY A 325 15.32 -0.79 -19.82
N GLY A 326 14.28 -1.03 -19.01
CA GLY A 326 13.05 -1.71 -19.42
C GLY A 326 13.17 -3.23 -19.51
N GLU A 327 14.25 -3.82 -18.98
CA GLU A 327 14.40 -5.26 -18.89
C GLU A 327 13.67 -5.80 -17.65
N THR A 328 12.91 -6.89 -17.83
CA THR A 328 12.08 -7.51 -16.79
C THR A 328 12.72 -8.76 -16.17
N GLY A 329 13.98 -9.03 -16.48
CA GLY A 329 14.71 -10.15 -15.91
C GLY A 329 14.76 -10.05 -14.37
N THR A 330 14.19 -11.04 -13.69
CA THR A 330 13.94 -11.00 -12.23
C THR A 330 15.18 -10.64 -11.41
N ASN A 331 16.32 -11.28 -11.69
CA ASN A 331 17.55 -11.01 -10.93
C ASN A 331 18.08 -9.57 -11.18
N LYS A 332 17.87 -9.00 -12.37
CA LYS A 332 18.21 -7.61 -12.67
C LYS A 332 17.33 -6.65 -11.89
N LEU A 333 16.01 -6.93 -11.83
CA LEU A 333 15.06 -6.14 -11.06
C LEU A 333 15.36 -6.21 -9.55
N ILE A 334 15.61 -7.39 -8.99
CA ILE A 334 15.99 -7.53 -7.57
C ILE A 334 17.20 -6.63 -7.28
N LYS A 335 18.28 -6.75 -8.07
CA LYS A 335 19.49 -5.94 -7.90
C LYS A 335 19.23 -4.42 -8.05
N ALA A 336 18.31 -4.04 -8.93
CA ALA A 336 17.95 -2.64 -9.12
C ALA A 336 17.11 -2.08 -7.96
N MET A 337 16.30 -2.92 -7.32
CA MET A 337 15.39 -2.54 -6.24
C MET A 337 16.03 -2.58 -4.85
N GLU A 338 16.98 -3.49 -4.60
CA GLU A 338 17.71 -3.53 -3.32
C GLU A 338 18.44 -2.20 -3.06
N GLY A 339 18.11 -1.53 -1.95
CA GLY A 339 18.64 -0.21 -1.59
C GLY A 339 18.13 0.95 -2.45
N MET A 340 17.17 0.72 -3.34
CA MET A 340 16.62 1.76 -4.20
C MET A 340 15.80 2.77 -3.38
N SER A 341 16.13 4.06 -3.55
CA SER A 341 15.32 5.17 -3.06
C SER A 341 14.51 5.78 -4.20
N PHE A 342 13.28 6.21 -3.89
CA PHE A 342 12.34 6.81 -4.84
C PHE A 342 11.41 7.80 -4.14
N GLU A 343 10.96 8.82 -4.87
CA GLU A 343 10.05 9.85 -4.35
C GLU A 343 8.61 9.40 -4.49
N THR A 344 7.80 9.63 -3.46
CA THR A 344 6.41 9.17 -3.37
C THR A 344 5.49 10.27 -2.86
N PRO A 345 4.16 10.10 -2.90
CA PRO A 345 3.25 11.04 -2.24
C PRO A 345 3.56 11.27 -0.75
N LYS A 346 4.21 10.31 -0.10
CA LYS A 346 4.61 10.39 1.31
C LYS A 346 6.01 10.95 1.54
N GLY A 347 6.71 11.34 0.47
CA GLY A 347 8.12 11.68 0.48
C GLY A 347 9.01 10.52 0.06
N ARG A 348 10.29 10.63 0.38
CA ARG A 348 11.28 9.65 -0.04
C ARG A 348 11.15 8.34 0.72
N MET A 349 11.13 7.24 -0.03
CA MET A 349 11.15 5.88 0.50
C MET A 349 12.37 5.11 -0.01
N THR A 350 12.80 4.11 0.74
CA THR A 350 13.97 3.28 0.37
C THR A 350 13.67 1.83 0.69
N PHE A 351 13.85 0.92 -0.27
CA PHE A 351 13.83 -0.51 0.00
C PHE A 351 15.05 -0.92 0.82
N ARG A 352 14.82 -1.45 1.98
CA ARG A 352 15.88 -2.01 2.83
C ARG A 352 16.41 -3.30 2.19
N PRO A 353 17.74 -3.43 1.95
CA PRO A 353 18.27 -4.60 1.24
C PRO A 353 18.04 -5.92 1.97
N GLU A 354 17.97 -5.91 3.30
CA GLU A 354 17.94 -7.11 4.13
C GLU A 354 16.64 -7.89 4.00
N ASP A 355 15.52 -7.21 3.82
CA ASP A 355 14.17 -7.83 3.80
C ASP A 355 13.23 -7.25 2.76
N HIS A 356 13.73 -6.35 1.91
CA HIS A 356 12.99 -5.67 0.85
C HIS A 356 11.76 -4.87 1.34
N GLN A 357 11.73 -4.50 2.62
CA GLN A 357 10.72 -3.59 3.16
C GLN A 357 11.07 -2.15 2.81
N ALA A 358 10.14 -1.40 2.21
CA ALA A 358 10.30 0.02 2.03
C ALA A 358 10.16 0.76 3.36
N MET A 359 11.20 1.53 3.70
CA MET A 359 11.23 2.37 4.88
C MET A 359 10.54 3.69 4.58
N GLN A 360 9.64 4.13 5.44
CA GLN A 360 8.76 5.28 5.23
C GLN A 360 8.39 5.98 6.52
N SER A 361 8.10 7.29 6.46
CA SER A 361 7.55 8.05 7.58
C SER A 361 6.12 7.65 7.91
N MET A 362 5.74 7.87 9.17
CA MET A 362 4.38 7.76 9.68
C MET A 362 3.96 9.11 10.30
N TYR A 363 2.67 9.33 10.49
CA TYR A 363 2.14 10.60 10.99
C TYR A 363 1.33 10.37 12.26
N HIS A 364 1.81 10.87 13.39
CA HIS A 364 1.01 10.94 14.63
C HIS A 364 -0.01 12.04 14.47
N PHE A 365 -1.27 11.72 14.68
CA PHE A 365 -2.40 12.64 14.53
C PHE A 365 -3.27 12.69 15.78
N ARG A 366 -4.08 13.76 15.84
CA ARG A 366 -5.20 13.91 16.76
C ARG A 366 -6.46 14.21 15.94
N ILE A 367 -7.58 13.57 16.27
CA ILE A 367 -8.84 13.81 15.56
C ILE A 367 -9.43 15.14 15.95
N LYS A 368 -9.70 15.96 14.94
CA LYS A 368 -10.46 17.20 15.00
C LYS A 368 -11.78 17.03 14.26
N VAL A 369 -12.84 17.62 14.79
CA VAL A 369 -14.13 17.73 14.09
C VAL A 369 -14.16 19.05 13.33
N ASP A 370 -14.29 18.97 12.03
CA ASP A 370 -14.44 20.13 11.13
C ASP A 370 -15.73 19.95 10.32
N LYS A 371 -16.56 21.01 10.27
CA LYS A 371 -17.85 20.99 9.56
C LYS A 371 -17.70 20.92 8.04
N ALA A 372 -16.52 21.25 7.50
CA ALA A 372 -16.23 21.19 6.08
C ALA A 372 -16.02 19.73 5.58
N PHE A 373 -15.87 18.77 6.50
CA PHE A 373 -15.59 17.37 6.16
C PHE A 373 -16.60 16.42 6.81
N ASP A 374 -16.96 15.37 6.09
CA ASP A 374 -17.86 14.33 6.59
C ASP A 374 -17.18 13.36 7.55
N TRP A 375 -15.84 13.35 7.61
CA TRP A 375 -15.02 12.47 8.45
C TRP A 375 -14.32 13.23 9.59
N GLY A 376 -13.83 12.51 10.58
CA GLY A 376 -12.93 13.04 11.59
C GLY A 376 -11.58 13.39 10.96
N VAL A 377 -11.21 14.67 11.00
CA VAL A 377 -9.99 15.17 10.35
C VAL A 377 -8.78 14.83 11.21
N PRO A 378 -7.80 14.09 10.70
CA PRO A 378 -6.57 13.80 11.42
C PRO A 378 -5.65 15.03 11.33
N GLU A 379 -5.64 15.84 12.39
CA GLU A 379 -4.72 16.96 12.53
C GLU A 379 -3.32 16.43 12.87
N LEU A 380 -2.32 16.86 12.12
CA LEU A 380 -0.94 16.42 12.32
C LEU A 380 -0.39 16.92 13.67
N VAL A 381 0.02 16.01 14.52
CA VAL A 381 0.78 16.30 15.75
C VAL A 381 2.27 16.33 15.45
N ARG A 382 2.79 15.27 14.81
CA ARG A 382 4.15 15.23 14.28
C ARG A 382 4.33 14.12 13.23
N GLU A 383 5.28 14.33 12.33
CA GLU A 383 5.83 13.26 11.51
C GLU A 383 6.79 12.40 12.35
N ILE A 384 6.67 11.08 12.19
CA ILE A 384 7.56 10.08 12.77
C ILE A 384 8.42 9.58 11.61
N LYS A 385 9.67 10.00 11.56
CA LYS A 385 10.57 9.66 10.44
C LYS A 385 10.92 8.18 10.44
N ALA A 386 11.21 7.63 9.27
CA ALA A 386 11.59 6.22 9.12
C ALA A 386 12.78 5.85 10.02
N GLU A 387 13.77 6.73 10.13
CA GLU A 387 14.99 6.54 10.92
C GLU A 387 14.73 6.52 12.43
N GLU A 388 13.65 7.15 12.90
CA GLU A 388 13.24 7.13 14.31
C GLU A 388 12.61 5.78 14.70
N MET A 389 12.01 5.11 13.72
CA MET A 389 11.33 3.83 13.93
C MET A 389 12.33 2.68 13.72
N GLN A 390 12.88 2.16 14.76
CA GLN A 390 13.78 0.99 14.70
C GLN A 390 13.00 -0.27 14.30
N ILE A 391 12.59 -0.33 13.02
CA ILE A 391 11.77 -1.43 12.49
C ILE A 391 12.60 -2.72 12.49
N PRO A 392 12.16 -3.79 13.20
CA PRO A 392 12.93 -5.02 13.30
C PRO A 392 13.03 -5.73 11.94
N ILE A 393 14.18 -6.32 11.67
CA ILE A 393 14.40 -7.29 10.59
C ILE A 393 14.04 -8.66 11.14
N ARG A 394 13.06 -9.34 10.56
CA ARG A 394 12.51 -10.61 11.08
C ARG A 394 12.70 -11.79 10.13
N ASN A 395 13.26 -11.57 8.94
CA ASN A 395 13.56 -12.64 8.01
C ASN A 395 14.87 -13.37 8.41
N LYS A 396 15.00 -14.56 7.85
CA LYS A 396 16.25 -15.33 7.90
C LYS A 396 16.78 -15.39 6.47
N ARG A 397 17.80 -14.58 6.15
CA ARG A 397 18.54 -14.71 4.90
C ARG A 397 19.43 -15.94 4.93
#